data_9d77db5f2a370287fb7f368013452923
#
_entry.id   9d77db5f2a370287fb7f368013452923
#
_cell.length_a   1.000
_cell.length_b   1.000
_cell.length_c   1.000
_cell.angle_alpha   90.00
_cell.angle_beta   90.00
_cell.angle_gamma   90.00
#
_symmetry.space_group_name_H-M   'P 1'
#
loop_
_entity.id
_entity.type
_entity.pdbx_description
1 polymer ?
#
loop_
_entity_poly.entity_id
_entity_poly.type
_entity_poly.pdbx_seq_one_letter_code
_entity_poly.pdbx_strand_id
1 'polypeptide(L)'
;METTKVVCNKEFQIDRVDSRLFGSFLEHMGRVIYSGIYEPDNKNADEDGFRQDVIDRVKEMNVTTVRYPGGNFVSAYHWEDGVGAKEKRPHKLDLAWRSIETNEFGTNEFMKWAKKTNVNPIFTVNLGTRGVEDAAHYLEYCNFSSGTQYSDMRKSHGVDEPYGIKMWCLGNEMDGSWQIGHKSAEEYGKIAAETGKVMKLIDPDIELIVCGSSLSSMDTYPEWDMEVLDKTYDVADYLALHQYYAGQEKGTKTFLAQSVDMEEYIHTIRSVAQVIKQKKRSKKDMKFSVDEWGVWAVPSNTVNNEIDEKPWQIAPAISEQIYTLEDALLFAEMQMVIIRNADAIKIACQSLLTNISACIMTEKGGGHWFCLLYTSDAADDSLRV
;
A
#
# COMPACT_ATOMS: atom_id res chain seq x y z
N MET A 1 -5.12 32.82 28.53
CA MET A 1 -4.30 31.78 27.86
C MET A 1 -4.56 30.50 28.61
N GLU A 2 -5.04 29.48 27.92
CA GLU A 2 -5.11 28.12 28.46
C GLU A 2 -3.70 27.54 28.46
N THR A 3 -3.28 26.98 29.58
CA THR A 3 -1.96 26.34 29.68
C THR A 3 -2.13 24.83 29.57
N THR A 4 -1.42 24.21 28.65
CA THR A 4 -1.37 22.73 28.49
C THR A 4 -0.11 22.22 29.18
N LYS A 5 -0.25 21.17 29.99
CA LYS A 5 0.87 20.50 30.63
C LYS A 5 1.19 19.22 29.83
N VAL A 6 2.39 19.13 29.27
CA VAL A 6 2.91 17.91 28.65
C VAL A 6 3.82 17.20 29.67
N VAL A 7 3.54 15.92 29.92
CA VAL A 7 4.35 15.09 30.83
C VAL A 7 4.98 13.97 30.02
N CYS A 8 6.31 13.98 29.89
CA CYS A 8 7.10 12.91 29.30
C CYS A 8 7.80 12.14 30.43
N ASN A 9 7.57 10.83 30.51
CA ASN A 9 8.22 9.95 31.47
C ASN A 9 8.51 8.61 30.81
N LYS A 10 9.68 8.03 31.09
CA LYS A 10 10.06 6.69 30.58
C LYS A 10 9.07 5.58 30.96
N GLU A 11 8.31 5.74 32.04
CA GLU A 11 7.25 4.81 32.46
C GLU A 11 6.01 4.87 31.54
N PHE A 12 5.89 5.90 30.69
CA PHE A 12 4.80 6.06 29.70
C PHE A 12 5.21 5.59 28.32
N GLN A 13 6.35 4.92 28.21
CA GLN A 13 6.78 4.35 26.94
C GLN A 13 5.85 3.21 26.52
N ILE A 14 5.32 3.27 25.27
CA ILE A 14 4.43 2.26 24.69
C ILE A 14 5.29 1.15 24.05
N ASP A 15 6.04 1.49 23.00
CA ASP A 15 6.95 0.59 22.30
C ASP A 15 7.92 1.42 21.43
N ARG A 16 8.83 0.72 20.76
CA ARG A 16 9.67 1.31 19.72
C ARG A 16 8.85 1.52 18.46
N VAL A 17 8.91 2.71 17.90
CA VAL A 17 8.35 3.02 16.59
C VAL A 17 9.14 2.27 15.51
N ASP A 18 8.46 1.41 14.76
CA ASP A 18 9.06 0.73 13.60
C ASP A 18 9.23 1.73 12.45
N SER A 19 10.36 1.72 11.77
CA SER A 19 10.59 2.61 10.64
C SER A 19 9.58 2.39 9.50
N ARG A 20 9.04 1.19 9.36
CA ARG A 20 8.01 0.85 8.37
C ARG A 20 6.65 1.54 8.58
N LEU A 21 6.49 2.29 9.68
CA LEU A 21 5.32 3.15 9.89
C LEU A 21 5.33 4.43 9.01
N PHE A 22 6.44 4.69 8.31
CA PHE A 22 6.61 5.84 7.41
C PHE A 22 6.71 5.38 5.96
N GLY A 23 5.79 4.50 5.57
CA GLY A 23 5.69 3.96 4.23
C GLY A 23 4.71 4.70 3.34
N SER A 24 4.71 4.33 2.07
CA SER A 24 3.75 4.80 1.08
C SER A 24 3.33 3.67 0.13
N PHE A 25 2.51 4.01 -0.86
CA PHE A 25 1.87 3.05 -1.73
C PHE A 25 1.95 3.49 -3.20
N LEU A 26 2.27 2.57 -4.07
CA LEU A 26 2.27 2.75 -5.53
C LEU A 26 1.36 1.72 -6.17
N GLU A 27 0.40 2.21 -6.95
CA GLU A 27 -0.53 1.42 -7.74
C GLU A 27 -0.51 1.87 -9.20
N HIS A 28 -0.75 0.94 -10.13
CA HIS A 28 -1.02 1.26 -11.53
C HIS A 28 -2.44 1.86 -11.65
N MET A 29 -2.59 3.06 -11.14
CA MET A 29 -3.81 3.84 -11.13
C MET A 29 -3.53 5.24 -11.69
N GLY A 30 -4.25 5.66 -12.72
CA GLY A 30 -4.07 6.98 -13.30
C GLY A 30 -2.60 7.31 -13.55
N ARG A 31 -2.16 8.48 -13.06
CA ARG A 31 -0.78 8.97 -13.24
C ARG A 31 0.16 8.67 -12.04
N VAL A 32 -0.14 7.66 -11.23
CA VAL A 32 0.76 7.32 -10.10
C VAL A 32 2.10 6.78 -10.59
N ILE A 33 2.07 5.85 -11.53
CA ILE A 33 3.29 5.28 -12.11
C ILE A 33 3.75 6.14 -13.30
N TYR A 34 2.95 6.16 -14.38
CA TYR A 34 3.30 6.86 -15.61
C TYR A 34 3.09 8.36 -15.46
N SER A 35 4.13 9.14 -15.73
CA SER A 35 4.32 10.57 -15.42
C SER A 35 4.33 10.93 -13.92
N GLY A 36 4.13 9.95 -13.04
CA GLY A 36 4.37 10.09 -11.61
C GLY A 36 5.83 9.78 -11.26
N ILE A 37 6.18 8.50 -11.14
CA ILE A 37 7.54 8.06 -10.83
C ILE A 37 8.35 7.68 -12.07
N TYR A 38 7.68 7.36 -13.18
CA TYR A 38 8.27 6.90 -14.43
C TYR A 38 7.76 7.71 -15.61
N GLU A 39 8.68 8.39 -16.32
CA GLU A 39 8.40 9.22 -17.49
C GLU A 39 9.68 9.38 -18.31
N PRO A 40 10.03 8.39 -19.18
CA PRO A 40 11.30 8.37 -19.90
C PRO A 40 11.61 9.63 -20.72
N ASP A 41 10.59 10.28 -21.26
CA ASP A 41 10.73 11.49 -22.09
C ASP A 41 10.81 12.79 -21.27
N ASN A 42 10.73 12.71 -19.93
CA ASN A 42 10.83 13.88 -19.07
C ASN A 42 12.28 14.36 -18.99
N LYS A 43 12.49 15.68 -18.99
CA LYS A 43 13.82 16.27 -18.82
C LYS A 43 14.53 15.92 -17.51
N ASN A 44 13.77 15.49 -16.50
CA ASN A 44 14.27 15.05 -15.20
C ASN A 44 14.37 13.52 -15.11
N ALA A 45 14.13 12.79 -16.21
CA ALA A 45 14.28 11.34 -16.22
C ALA A 45 15.75 10.94 -16.18
N ASP A 46 16.04 9.90 -15.41
CA ASP A 46 17.34 9.25 -15.42
C ASP A 46 17.47 8.25 -16.59
N GLU A 47 18.57 7.52 -16.65
CA GLU A 47 18.86 6.54 -17.71
C GLU A 47 17.87 5.36 -17.75
N ASP A 48 17.18 5.08 -16.65
CA ASP A 48 16.15 4.03 -16.54
C ASP A 48 14.72 4.56 -16.84
N GLY A 49 14.58 5.88 -17.04
CA GLY A 49 13.31 6.57 -17.28
C GLY A 49 12.57 6.99 -16.00
N PHE A 50 13.21 6.90 -14.85
CA PHE A 50 12.61 7.32 -13.57
C PHE A 50 12.77 8.82 -13.37
N ARG A 51 11.73 9.46 -12.82
CA ARG A 51 11.72 10.86 -12.44
C ARG A 51 12.71 11.08 -11.28
N GLN A 52 13.93 11.57 -11.59
CA GLN A 52 14.96 11.84 -10.58
C GLN A 52 14.50 12.88 -9.56
N ASP A 53 13.77 13.89 -10.01
CA ASP A 53 13.19 14.90 -9.14
C ASP A 53 12.19 14.32 -8.12
N VAL A 54 11.43 13.28 -8.50
CA VAL A 54 10.55 12.55 -7.57
C VAL A 54 11.35 11.64 -6.64
N ILE A 55 12.38 10.94 -7.15
CA ILE A 55 13.28 10.13 -6.31
C ILE A 55 13.88 11.00 -5.19
N ASP A 56 14.32 12.22 -5.50
CA ASP A 56 14.91 13.13 -4.51
C ASP A 56 13.88 13.51 -3.43
N ARG A 57 12.61 13.75 -3.81
CA ARG A 57 11.53 14.03 -2.84
C ARG A 57 11.20 12.84 -1.95
N VAL A 58 11.15 11.64 -2.52
CA VAL A 58 10.91 10.40 -1.73
C VAL A 58 11.99 10.22 -0.66
N LYS A 59 13.24 10.50 -1.01
CA LYS A 59 14.36 10.48 -0.05
C LYS A 59 14.26 11.58 1.00
N GLU A 60 13.93 12.80 0.60
CA GLU A 60 13.75 13.94 1.51
C GLU A 60 12.63 13.68 2.52
N MET A 61 11.54 13.06 2.08
CA MET A 61 10.42 12.65 2.94
C MET A 61 10.77 11.47 3.84
N ASN A 62 11.94 10.84 3.69
CA ASN A 62 12.33 9.63 4.40
C ASN A 62 11.28 8.50 4.30
N VAL A 63 10.67 8.31 3.14
CA VAL A 63 9.80 7.16 2.89
C VAL A 63 10.63 5.88 3.04
N THR A 64 10.21 4.98 3.92
CA THR A 64 11.01 3.82 4.29
C THR A 64 10.58 2.53 3.61
N THR A 65 9.31 2.47 3.22
CA THR A 65 8.66 1.26 2.72
C THR A 65 7.65 1.63 1.66
N VAL A 66 7.55 0.85 0.58
CA VAL A 66 6.56 1.10 -0.48
C VAL A 66 5.87 -0.20 -0.88
N ARG A 67 4.55 -0.19 -0.85
CA ARG A 67 3.67 -1.27 -1.30
C ARG A 67 3.41 -1.15 -2.80
N TYR A 68 3.44 -2.28 -3.53
CA TYR A 68 3.35 -2.40 -4.99
C TYR A 68 2.79 -3.78 -5.40
N PRO A 69 2.11 -4.01 -6.55
CA PRO A 69 1.83 -3.07 -7.63
C PRO A 69 0.45 -2.41 -7.50
N GLY A 70 -0.27 -2.64 -6.44
CA GLY A 70 -1.60 -2.09 -6.24
C GLY A 70 -2.31 -2.75 -5.08
N GLY A 71 -3.32 -2.26 -4.85
CA GLY A 71 -4.70 -1.94 -4.64
C GLY A 71 -5.59 -2.75 -5.57
N ASN A 72 -6.59 -2.08 -6.09
CA ASN A 72 -7.59 -2.72 -6.95
C ASN A 72 -6.97 -3.32 -8.22
N PHE A 73 -5.95 -2.68 -8.75
CA PHE A 73 -5.22 -3.14 -9.93
C PHE A 73 -4.73 -4.59 -9.82
N VAL A 74 -4.17 -4.99 -8.66
CA VAL A 74 -3.51 -6.30 -8.53
C VAL A 74 -4.45 -7.48 -8.77
N SER A 75 -5.74 -7.33 -8.48
CA SER A 75 -6.71 -8.44 -8.53
C SER A 75 -7.04 -8.95 -9.93
N ALA A 76 -6.67 -8.18 -10.97
CA ALA A 76 -6.76 -8.62 -12.37
C ALA A 76 -5.39 -8.66 -13.07
N TYR A 77 -4.31 -8.30 -12.38
CA TYR A 77 -2.98 -8.20 -12.96
C TYR A 77 -2.26 -9.55 -13.04
N HIS A 78 -1.57 -9.73 -14.16
CA HIS A 78 -0.65 -10.84 -14.39
C HIS A 78 0.78 -10.30 -14.32
N TRP A 79 1.51 -10.63 -13.28
CA TRP A 79 2.86 -10.09 -13.05
C TRP A 79 3.85 -10.42 -14.18
N GLU A 80 3.62 -11.54 -14.89
CA GLU A 80 4.46 -11.98 -16.02
C GLU A 80 4.40 -10.99 -17.20
N ASP A 81 3.27 -10.28 -17.36
CA ASP A 81 3.11 -9.26 -18.40
C ASP A 81 4.05 -8.06 -18.19
N GLY A 82 4.44 -7.79 -16.93
CA GLY A 82 5.29 -6.66 -16.53
C GLY A 82 6.79 -6.98 -16.41
N VAL A 83 7.28 -8.13 -16.91
CA VAL A 83 8.69 -8.52 -16.83
C VAL A 83 9.29 -8.85 -18.20
N GLY A 84 10.63 -8.90 -18.29
CA GLY A 84 11.34 -9.13 -19.54
C GLY A 84 11.48 -7.89 -20.41
N ALA A 85 11.76 -8.09 -21.71
CA ALA A 85 11.99 -7.01 -22.66
C ALA A 85 10.71 -6.19 -22.90
N LYS A 86 10.77 -4.87 -22.70
CA LYS A 86 9.59 -3.98 -22.71
C LYS A 86 8.81 -4.04 -24.04
N GLU A 87 9.51 -4.14 -25.15
CA GLU A 87 8.93 -4.22 -26.50
C GLU A 87 8.13 -5.51 -26.76
N LYS A 88 8.24 -6.50 -25.87
CA LYS A 88 7.50 -7.76 -25.94
C LYS A 88 6.35 -7.85 -24.95
N ARG A 89 6.23 -6.87 -24.07
CA ARG A 89 5.17 -6.84 -23.05
C ARG A 89 3.84 -6.46 -23.69
N PRO A 90 2.75 -7.14 -23.34
CA PRO A 90 1.44 -6.84 -23.92
C PRO A 90 0.85 -5.57 -23.32
N HIS A 91 0.13 -4.80 -24.14
CA HIS A 91 -0.83 -3.83 -23.61
C HIS A 91 -2.08 -4.58 -23.15
N LYS A 92 -2.55 -4.29 -21.96
CA LYS A 92 -3.71 -4.95 -21.34
C LYS A 92 -4.78 -3.95 -20.92
N LEU A 93 -6.02 -4.42 -20.87
CA LEU A 93 -7.07 -3.66 -20.20
C LEU A 93 -6.89 -3.80 -18.69
N ASP A 94 -6.70 -2.70 -18.03
CA ASP A 94 -6.87 -2.61 -16.59
C ASP A 94 -8.35 -2.43 -16.29
N LEU A 95 -8.94 -3.45 -15.68
CA LEU A 95 -10.37 -3.49 -15.43
C LEU A 95 -10.75 -2.74 -14.14
N ALA A 96 -9.80 -2.52 -13.25
CA ALA A 96 -10.05 -1.79 -12.01
C ALA A 96 -10.28 -0.30 -12.28
N TRP A 97 -9.42 0.31 -13.09
CA TRP A 97 -9.45 1.75 -13.38
C TRP A 97 -9.88 2.06 -14.82
N ARG A 98 -10.33 1.04 -15.57
CA ARG A 98 -10.72 1.16 -17.00
C ARG A 98 -9.71 1.93 -17.83
N SER A 99 -8.45 1.60 -17.65
CA SER A 99 -7.31 2.16 -18.37
C SER A 99 -6.63 1.12 -19.27
N ILE A 100 -5.68 1.56 -20.07
CA ILE A 100 -4.78 0.68 -20.81
C ILE A 100 -3.45 0.64 -20.04
N GLU A 101 -3.09 -0.55 -19.55
CA GLU A 101 -1.79 -0.80 -18.96
C GLU A 101 -0.80 -1.20 -20.07
N THR A 102 0.28 -0.43 -20.18
CA THR A 102 1.32 -0.66 -21.20
C THR A 102 2.37 -1.67 -20.77
N ASN A 103 2.43 -1.97 -19.48
CA ASN A 103 3.43 -2.82 -18.85
C ASN A 103 4.89 -2.33 -19.04
N GLU A 104 5.11 -1.07 -19.40
CA GLU A 104 6.47 -0.50 -19.51
C GLU A 104 7.19 -0.42 -18.16
N PHE A 105 6.41 -0.39 -17.09
CA PHE A 105 6.87 -0.43 -15.71
C PHE A 105 6.30 -1.67 -15.03
N GLY A 106 7.15 -2.50 -14.45
CA GLY A 106 6.75 -3.71 -13.74
C GLY A 106 7.73 -4.06 -12.62
N THR A 107 7.79 -5.33 -12.26
CA THR A 107 8.60 -5.81 -11.12
C THR A 107 10.06 -5.36 -11.20
N ASN A 108 10.70 -5.50 -12.34
CA ASN A 108 12.13 -5.22 -12.48
C ASN A 108 12.41 -3.71 -12.40
N GLU A 109 11.55 -2.90 -12.99
CA GLU A 109 11.63 -1.44 -12.90
C GLU A 109 11.37 -0.97 -11.47
N PHE A 110 10.34 -1.51 -10.81
CA PHE A 110 10.03 -1.17 -9.43
C PHE A 110 11.20 -1.51 -8.50
N MET A 111 11.82 -2.67 -8.63
CA MET A 111 12.97 -3.05 -7.79
C MET A 111 14.20 -2.16 -8.02
N LYS A 112 14.44 -1.72 -9.27
CA LYS A 112 15.48 -0.71 -9.55
C LYS A 112 15.15 0.64 -8.90
N TRP A 113 13.90 1.08 -9.03
CA TRP A 113 13.43 2.33 -8.42
C TRP A 113 13.51 2.27 -6.89
N ALA A 114 13.07 1.17 -6.27
CA ALA A 114 13.15 0.94 -4.83
C ALA A 114 14.60 1.01 -4.32
N LYS A 115 15.55 0.44 -5.07
CA LYS A 115 16.97 0.55 -4.75
C LYS A 115 17.48 2.00 -4.85
N LYS A 116 17.05 2.75 -5.88
CA LYS A 116 17.45 4.16 -6.05
C LYS A 116 16.88 5.08 -4.96
N THR A 117 15.68 4.80 -4.48
CA THR A 117 15.01 5.55 -3.40
C THR A 117 15.39 5.07 -2.00
N ASN A 118 16.00 3.88 -1.88
CA ASN A 118 16.34 3.22 -0.62
C ASN A 118 15.11 2.84 0.22
N VAL A 119 14.01 2.43 -0.44
CA VAL A 119 12.80 1.95 0.23
C VAL A 119 12.74 0.43 0.29
N ASN A 120 12.10 -0.11 1.32
CA ASN A 120 11.83 -1.54 1.45
C ASN A 120 10.55 -1.88 0.67
N PRO A 121 10.58 -2.86 -0.25
CA PRO A 121 9.40 -3.26 -1.01
C PRO A 121 8.44 -4.11 -0.19
N ILE A 122 7.14 -3.86 -0.36
CA ILE A 122 6.06 -4.79 -0.02
C ILE A 122 5.36 -5.16 -1.32
N PHE A 123 5.29 -6.45 -1.64
CA PHE A 123 4.63 -6.92 -2.85
C PHE A 123 3.24 -7.48 -2.54
N THR A 124 2.31 -7.27 -3.46
CA THR A 124 0.97 -7.84 -3.37
C THR A 124 0.77 -8.90 -4.47
N VAL A 125 0.27 -10.08 -4.11
CA VAL A 125 -0.07 -11.13 -5.05
C VAL A 125 -1.56 -11.09 -5.43
N ASN A 126 -1.88 -11.53 -6.65
CA ASN A 126 -3.25 -11.57 -7.15
C ASN A 126 -4.02 -12.78 -6.58
N LEU A 127 -4.88 -12.55 -5.58
CA LEU A 127 -5.85 -13.53 -5.10
C LEU A 127 -7.30 -13.26 -5.57
N GLY A 128 -7.48 -12.30 -6.47
CA GLY A 128 -8.77 -12.04 -7.12
C GLY A 128 -9.05 -13.05 -8.23
N THR A 129 -8.35 -12.92 -9.36
CA THR A 129 -8.51 -13.76 -10.55
C THR A 129 -7.51 -14.91 -10.63
N ARG A 130 -6.46 -14.92 -9.79
CA ARG A 130 -5.42 -15.96 -9.72
C ARG A 130 -5.41 -16.59 -8.30
N GLY A 131 -4.33 -17.22 -7.90
CA GLY A 131 -4.34 -17.92 -6.61
C GLY A 131 -2.98 -18.50 -6.22
N VAL A 132 -3.01 -19.64 -5.53
CA VAL A 132 -1.86 -20.26 -4.85
C VAL A 132 -0.68 -20.47 -5.78
N GLU A 133 -0.90 -21.04 -6.96
CA GLU A 133 0.16 -21.37 -7.91
C GLU A 133 0.84 -20.11 -8.46
N ASP A 134 0.04 -19.10 -8.80
CA ASP A 134 0.55 -17.81 -9.30
C ASP A 134 1.42 -17.08 -8.27
N ALA A 135 0.95 -17.03 -7.03
CA ALA A 135 1.71 -16.42 -5.94
C ALA A 135 3.04 -17.16 -5.69
N ALA A 136 3.03 -18.50 -5.79
CA ALA A 136 4.24 -19.31 -5.68
C ALA A 136 5.24 -19.01 -6.82
N HIS A 137 4.76 -18.93 -8.06
CA HIS A 137 5.58 -18.59 -9.23
C HIS A 137 6.17 -17.18 -9.13
N TYR A 138 5.38 -16.22 -8.65
CA TYR A 138 5.87 -14.86 -8.45
C TYR A 138 6.96 -14.78 -7.38
N LEU A 139 6.76 -15.46 -6.25
CA LEU A 139 7.78 -15.54 -5.21
C LEU A 139 9.04 -16.26 -5.72
N GLU A 140 8.90 -17.36 -6.47
CA GLU A 140 10.02 -18.08 -7.08
C GLU A 140 10.82 -17.16 -8.02
N TYR A 141 10.12 -16.40 -8.88
CA TYR A 141 10.75 -15.40 -9.75
C TYR A 141 11.56 -14.39 -8.93
N CYS A 142 11.00 -13.89 -7.84
CA CYS A 142 11.62 -12.83 -7.05
C CYS A 142 12.74 -13.33 -6.13
N ASN A 143 12.54 -14.47 -5.46
CA ASN A 143 13.37 -14.84 -4.30
C ASN A 143 14.18 -16.12 -4.48
N PHE A 144 13.84 -17.00 -5.44
CA PHE A 144 14.58 -18.24 -5.60
C PHE A 144 15.88 -18.01 -6.39
N SER A 145 16.96 -18.70 -6.01
CA SER A 145 18.30 -18.40 -6.52
C SER A 145 18.46 -18.76 -8.01
N SER A 146 18.26 -20.03 -8.39
CA SER A 146 18.41 -20.51 -9.79
C SER A 146 18.04 -21.98 -9.93
N GLY A 147 17.92 -22.44 -11.17
CA GLY A 147 17.73 -23.86 -11.51
C GLY A 147 16.27 -24.27 -11.56
N THR A 148 15.36 -23.31 -11.54
CA THR A 148 13.92 -23.51 -11.69
C THR A 148 13.36 -22.58 -12.76
N GLN A 149 12.16 -22.87 -13.27
CA GLN A 149 11.58 -22.16 -14.40
C GLN A 149 11.56 -20.63 -14.19
N TYR A 150 11.06 -20.14 -13.04
CA TYR A 150 10.87 -18.71 -12.83
C TYR A 150 12.13 -18.02 -12.31
N SER A 151 12.99 -18.71 -11.56
CA SER A 151 14.29 -18.16 -11.19
C SER A 151 15.21 -17.99 -12.41
N ASP A 152 15.18 -18.94 -13.34
CA ASP A 152 15.96 -18.86 -14.59
C ASP A 152 15.33 -17.84 -15.56
N MET A 153 13.98 -17.67 -15.54
CA MET A 153 13.29 -16.59 -16.23
C MET A 153 13.80 -15.22 -15.76
N ARG A 154 13.89 -14.98 -14.43
CA ARG A 154 14.46 -13.74 -13.88
C ARG A 154 15.86 -13.48 -14.43
N LYS A 155 16.73 -14.50 -14.43
CA LYS A 155 18.08 -14.38 -14.96
C LYS A 155 18.10 -14.06 -16.46
N SER A 156 17.22 -14.67 -17.23
CA SER A 156 17.08 -14.37 -18.65
C SER A 156 16.63 -12.92 -18.93
N HIS A 157 16.00 -12.29 -17.93
CA HIS A 157 15.63 -10.88 -17.94
C HIS A 157 16.75 -9.94 -17.45
N GLY A 158 17.97 -10.47 -17.24
CA GLY A 158 19.14 -9.69 -16.84
C GLY A 158 19.26 -9.43 -15.34
N VAL A 159 18.56 -10.19 -14.50
CA VAL A 159 18.62 -10.09 -13.05
C VAL A 159 19.17 -11.39 -12.46
N ASP A 160 20.47 -11.44 -12.26
CA ASP A 160 21.17 -12.67 -11.82
C ASP A 160 20.81 -13.05 -10.39
N GLU A 161 20.85 -12.09 -9.45
CA GLU A 161 20.60 -12.32 -8.05
C GLU A 161 19.11 -12.19 -7.68
N PRO A 162 18.61 -12.98 -6.70
CA PRO A 162 17.28 -12.81 -6.16
C PRO A 162 17.08 -11.41 -5.58
N TYR A 163 15.87 -10.90 -5.68
CA TYR A 163 15.51 -9.64 -5.03
C TYR A 163 15.41 -9.75 -3.51
N GLY A 164 15.09 -10.94 -2.99
CA GLY A 164 14.98 -11.18 -1.55
C GLY A 164 13.86 -10.38 -0.88
N ILE A 165 12.73 -10.24 -1.55
CA ILE A 165 11.58 -9.48 -1.06
C ILE A 165 11.01 -10.17 0.17
N LYS A 166 10.94 -9.44 1.29
CA LYS A 166 10.54 -10.03 2.58
C LYS A 166 9.05 -9.90 2.88
N MET A 167 8.38 -8.85 2.43
CA MET A 167 7.00 -8.56 2.80
C MET A 167 6.05 -8.77 1.61
N TRP A 168 4.98 -9.58 1.84
CA TRP A 168 4.02 -9.96 0.81
C TRP A 168 2.58 -9.86 1.30
N CYS A 169 1.76 -9.07 0.61
CA CYS A 169 0.32 -9.00 0.83
C CYS A 169 -0.38 -10.11 0.03
N LEU A 170 -1.25 -10.85 0.68
CA LEU A 170 -2.04 -11.93 0.09
C LEU A 170 -3.38 -11.36 -0.44
N GLY A 171 -3.34 -10.68 -1.58
CA GLY A 171 -4.49 -9.99 -2.17
C GLY A 171 -4.65 -8.55 -1.65
N ASN A 172 -5.75 -7.91 -2.07
CA ASN A 172 -6.14 -6.55 -1.71
C ASN A 172 -7.65 -6.47 -1.54
N GLU A 173 -8.13 -5.89 -0.41
CA GLU A 173 -9.55 -5.54 -0.17
C GLU A 173 -10.56 -6.62 -0.60
N MET A 174 -10.26 -7.86 -0.26
CA MET A 174 -11.02 -9.01 -0.78
C MET A 174 -12.46 -9.10 -0.26
N ASP A 175 -12.84 -8.30 0.73
CA ASP A 175 -14.20 -8.10 1.24
C ASP A 175 -15.01 -7.08 0.44
N GLY A 176 -14.35 -6.20 -0.33
CA GLY A 176 -14.98 -5.12 -1.06
C GLY A 176 -15.67 -5.58 -2.35
N SER A 177 -16.94 -5.26 -2.52
CA SER A 177 -17.70 -5.60 -3.74
C SER A 177 -17.16 -4.91 -5.01
N TRP A 178 -16.33 -3.87 -4.86
CA TRP A 178 -15.63 -3.18 -5.96
C TRP A 178 -14.40 -3.95 -6.44
N GLN A 179 -13.87 -4.85 -5.62
CA GLN A 179 -12.66 -5.60 -5.92
C GLN A 179 -12.94 -6.73 -6.90
N ILE A 180 -12.15 -6.82 -7.98
CA ILE A 180 -12.30 -7.91 -8.95
C ILE A 180 -11.96 -9.24 -8.28
N GLY A 181 -12.92 -10.18 -8.36
CA GLY A 181 -12.78 -11.48 -7.74
C GLY A 181 -12.87 -11.44 -6.20
N HIS A 182 -13.57 -10.42 -5.62
CA HIS A 182 -13.87 -10.38 -4.19
C HIS A 182 -14.50 -11.70 -3.70
N LYS A 183 -14.39 -11.98 -2.42
CA LYS A 183 -14.73 -13.26 -1.82
C LYS A 183 -15.50 -13.08 -0.52
N SER A 184 -16.17 -14.12 -0.09
CA SER A 184 -16.59 -14.22 1.31
C SER A 184 -15.36 -14.39 2.23
N ALA A 185 -15.48 -14.05 3.49
CA ALA A 185 -14.40 -14.21 4.48
C ALA A 185 -13.90 -15.66 4.57
N GLU A 186 -14.80 -16.62 4.45
CA GLU A 186 -14.46 -18.06 4.46
C GLU A 186 -13.63 -18.45 3.22
N GLU A 187 -14.04 -18.03 2.02
CA GLU A 187 -13.34 -18.35 0.77
C GLU A 187 -11.97 -17.68 0.74
N TYR A 188 -11.91 -16.39 1.12
CA TYR A 188 -10.64 -15.65 1.18
C TYR A 188 -9.71 -16.27 2.24
N GLY A 189 -10.19 -16.52 3.44
CA GLY A 189 -9.38 -17.12 4.51
C GLY A 189 -8.77 -18.46 4.11
N LYS A 190 -9.51 -19.31 3.39
CA LYS A 190 -9.01 -20.60 2.88
C LYS A 190 -7.90 -20.41 1.83
N ILE A 191 -8.13 -19.57 0.82
CA ILE A 191 -7.14 -19.38 -0.25
C ILE A 191 -5.89 -18.66 0.28
N ALA A 192 -6.06 -17.69 1.17
CA ALA A 192 -4.93 -16.97 1.78
C ALA A 192 -4.07 -17.91 2.66
N ALA A 193 -4.70 -18.80 3.45
CA ALA A 193 -3.99 -19.77 4.27
C ALA A 193 -3.15 -20.74 3.41
N GLU A 194 -3.71 -21.29 2.35
CA GLU A 194 -2.99 -22.20 1.45
C GLU A 194 -1.89 -21.46 0.67
N THR A 195 -2.17 -20.23 0.21
CA THR A 195 -1.16 -19.39 -0.46
C THR A 195 0.01 -19.11 0.48
N GLY A 196 -0.26 -18.67 1.70
CA GLY A 196 0.77 -18.39 2.68
C GLY A 196 1.61 -19.59 3.04
N LYS A 197 0.99 -20.76 3.19
CA LYS A 197 1.68 -22.02 3.43
C LYS A 197 2.63 -22.37 2.28
N VAL A 198 2.18 -22.28 1.02
CA VAL A 198 3.01 -22.59 -0.14
C VAL A 198 4.15 -21.60 -0.29
N MET A 199 3.89 -20.31 -0.12
CA MET A 199 4.92 -19.28 -0.19
C MET A 199 6.00 -19.49 0.89
N LYS A 200 5.62 -19.82 2.14
CA LYS A 200 6.59 -20.11 3.22
C LYS A 200 7.35 -21.43 3.05
N LEU A 201 6.89 -22.35 2.20
CA LEU A 201 7.67 -23.52 1.79
C LEU A 201 8.80 -23.13 0.80
N ILE A 202 8.61 -22.09 0.00
CA ILE A 202 9.61 -21.58 -0.95
C ILE A 202 10.64 -20.71 -0.23
N ASP A 203 10.16 -19.74 0.57
CA ASP A 203 11.01 -18.85 1.39
C ASP A 203 10.39 -18.72 2.79
N PRO A 204 10.93 -19.44 3.80
CA PRO A 204 10.37 -19.42 5.15
C PRO A 204 10.57 -18.10 5.91
N ASP A 205 11.44 -17.23 5.41
CA ASP A 205 11.80 -15.96 6.05
C ASP A 205 10.97 -14.76 5.58
N ILE A 206 9.95 -14.99 4.73
CA ILE A 206 9.03 -13.92 4.30
C ILE A 206 8.01 -13.60 5.39
N GLU A 207 7.58 -12.36 5.41
CA GLU A 207 6.50 -11.87 6.26
C GLU A 207 5.23 -11.71 5.42
N LEU A 208 4.11 -12.29 5.88
CA LEU A 208 2.85 -12.34 5.16
C LEU A 208 1.81 -11.42 5.79
N ILE A 209 1.16 -10.62 4.95
CA ILE A 209 0.09 -9.70 5.31
C ILE A 209 -1.20 -10.22 4.67
N VAL A 210 -2.22 -10.52 5.46
CA VAL A 210 -3.55 -10.95 4.99
C VAL A 210 -4.53 -9.79 5.05
N CYS A 211 -5.50 -9.74 4.12
CA CYS A 211 -6.51 -8.68 4.10
C CYS A 211 -7.42 -8.77 5.33
N GLY A 212 -7.46 -7.72 6.12
CA GLY A 212 -8.53 -7.43 7.04
C GLY A 212 -9.67 -6.68 6.35
N SER A 213 -10.57 -6.08 7.12
CA SER A 213 -11.65 -5.25 6.59
C SER A 213 -11.09 -4.03 5.86
N SER A 214 -11.65 -3.75 4.68
CA SER A 214 -11.25 -2.61 3.85
C SER A 214 -11.55 -1.25 4.48
N LEU A 215 -12.56 -1.19 5.36
CA LEU A 215 -12.94 -0.01 6.13
C LEU A 215 -13.68 -0.44 7.41
N SER A 216 -13.63 0.38 8.46
CA SER A 216 -14.44 0.20 9.67
C SER A 216 -15.96 0.23 9.40
N SER A 217 -16.38 0.82 8.28
CA SER A 217 -17.78 0.96 7.86
C SER A 217 -18.30 -0.17 6.96
N MET A 218 -17.52 -1.22 6.70
CA MET A 218 -17.98 -2.37 5.92
C MET A 218 -19.09 -3.15 6.64
N ASP A 219 -20.09 -3.60 5.91
CA ASP A 219 -21.17 -4.43 6.46
C ASP A 219 -20.66 -5.77 7.03
N THR A 220 -19.48 -6.21 6.57
CA THR A 220 -18.82 -7.45 7.01
C THR A 220 -17.87 -7.24 8.20
N TYR A 221 -17.64 -6.02 8.63
CA TYR A 221 -16.81 -5.67 9.77
C TYR A 221 -17.59 -5.88 11.10
N PRO A 222 -16.99 -6.45 12.17
CA PRO A 222 -15.64 -7.02 12.25
C PRO A 222 -15.60 -8.54 12.01
N GLU A 223 -16.72 -9.17 11.59
CA GLU A 223 -16.83 -10.60 11.36
C GLU A 223 -15.86 -11.13 10.30
N TRP A 224 -15.57 -10.30 9.27
CA TRP A 224 -14.55 -10.59 8.27
C TRP A 224 -13.20 -10.90 8.92
N ASP A 225 -12.75 -10.01 9.79
CA ASP A 225 -11.46 -10.14 10.46
C ASP A 225 -11.38 -11.37 11.35
N MET A 226 -12.49 -11.70 12.05
CA MET A 226 -12.59 -12.92 12.87
C MET A 226 -12.41 -14.16 12.03
N GLU A 227 -13.13 -14.28 10.92
CA GLU A 227 -13.14 -15.48 10.07
C GLU A 227 -11.80 -15.63 9.35
N VAL A 228 -11.26 -14.54 8.81
CA VAL A 228 -9.95 -14.53 8.13
C VAL A 228 -8.85 -14.93 9.10
N LEU A 229 -8.78 -14.31 10.28
CA LEU A 229 -7.78 -14.68 11.28
C LEU A 229 -7.94 -16.12 11.78
N ASP A 230 -9.17 -16.62 11.88
CA ASP A 230 -9.38 -18.03 12.25
C ASP A 230 -8.75 -19.01 11.25
N LYS A 231 -8.70 -18.67 9.98
CA LYS A 231 -8.07 -19.50 8.94
C LYS A 231 -6.57 -19.28 8.81
N THR A 232 -6.12 -18.04 8.96
CA THR A 232 -4.76 -17.62 8.56
C THR A 232 -3.79 -17.40 9.71
N TYR A 233 -4.22 -17.47 10.98
CA TYR A 233 -3.43 -17.08 12.16
C TYR A 233 -2.04 -17.72 12.21
N ASP A 234 -1.93 -18.97 11.75
CA ASP A 234 -0.66 -19.71 11.82
C ASP A 234 0.33 -19.28 10.74
N VAL A 235 -0.14 -18.80 9.59
CA VAL A 235 0.71 -18.42 8.46
C VAL A 235 0.94 -16.92 8.32
N ALA A 236 -0.05 -16.09 8.71
CA ALA A 236 0.02 -14.64 8.61
C ALA A 236 0.91 -14.03 9.69
N ASP A 237 1.71 -13.05 9.35
CA ASP A 237 2.48 -12.25 10.30
C ASP A 237 1.74 -10.96 10.67
N TYR A 238 0.96 -10.43 9.73
CA TYR A 238 0.16 -9.22 9.89
C TYR A 238 -1.25 -9.39 9.33
N LEU A 239 -2.21 -8.69 9.95
CA LEU A 239 -3.52 -8.40 9.38
C LEU A 239 -3.49 -6.97 8.82
N ALA A 240 -3.87 -6.80 7.54
CA ALA A 240 -4.02 -5.49 6.93
C ALA A 240 -5.25 -4.76 7.46
N LEU A 241 -5.14 -3.47 7.63
CA LEU A 241 -6.23 -2.55 7.95
C LEU A 241 -6.17 -1.39 6.97
N HIS A 242 -7.29 -1.04 6.35
CA HIS A 242 -7.39 0.13 5.51
C HIS A 242 -8.35 1.15 6.12
N GLN A 243 -8.05 2.43 5.98
CA GLN A 243 -8.95 3.48 6.44
C GLN A 243 -8.75 4.79 5.68
N TYR A 244 -9.82 5.26 5.07
CA TYR A 244 -9.87 6.55 4.41
C TYR A 244 -10.95 7.43 5.03
N TYR A 245 -10.67 8.71 5.15
CA TYR A 245 -11.62 9.69 5.62
C TYR A 245 -11.92 10.75 4.57
N ALA A 246 -13.17 11.22 4.59
CA ALA A 246 -13.69 12.30 3.77
C ALA A 246 -14.70 13.11 4.60
N GLY A 247 -15.35 14.08 4.01
CA GLY A 247 -16.47 14.77 4.65
C GLY A 247 -16.13 16.15 5.21
N GLN A 248 -15.22 16.87 4.56
CA GLN A 248 -14.90 18.26 4.89
C GLN A 248 -16.16 19.15 4.96
N GLU A 249 -17.19 18.83 4.17
CA GLU A 249 -18.49 19.52 4.16
C GLU A 249 -19.25 19.41 5.48
N LYS A 250 -18.89 18.45 6.35
CA LYS A 250 -19.50 18.29 7.69
C LYS A 250 -18.92 19.26 8.73
N GLY A 251 -17.96 20.09 8.32
CA GLY A 251 -17.28 21.09 9.12
C GLY A 251 -16.04 20.56 9.86
N THR A 252 -15.08 21.44 10.07
CA THR A 252 -13.71 21.16 10.59
C THR A 252 -13.70 20.27 11.83
N LYS A 253 -14.56 20.53 12.83
CA LYS A 253 -14.55 19.75 14.08
C LYS A 253 -14.93 18.28 13.84
N THR A 254 -15.94 18.03 13.03
CA THR A 254 -16.40 16.67 12.71
C THR A 254 -15.37 15.96 11.84
N PHE A 255 -14.77 16.67 10.90
CA PHE A 255 -13.75 16.15 10.01
C PHE A 255 -12.50 15.72 10.77
N LEU A 256 -11.94 16.58 11.62
CA LEU A 256 -10.75 16.25 12.43
C LEU A 256 -11.04 15.16 13.48
N ALA A 257 -12.25 15.09 14.03
CA ALA A 257 -12.61 14.06 15.00
C ALA A 257 -12.60 12.62 14.44
N GLN A 258 -12.45 12.42 13.13
CA GLN A 258 -12.40 11.09 12.51
C GLN A 258 -11.15 10.28 12.93
N SER A 259 -10.09 10.93 13.40
CA SER A 259 -8.96 10.25 14.01
C SER A 259 -9.34 9.39 15.24
N VAL A 260 -10.42 9.75 15.96
CA VAL A 260 -10.96 8.95 17.07
C VAL A 260 -11.58 7.65 16.57
N ASP A 261 -12.31 7.68 15.44
CA ASP A 261 -12.85 6.47 14.80
C ASP A 261 -11.72 5.50 14.39
N MET A 262 -10.61 6.02 13.87
CA MET A 262 -9.44 5.19 13.56
C MET A 262 -8.85 4.50 14.80
N GLU A 263 -8.79 5.19 15.93
CA GLU A 263 -8.34 4.61 17.20
C GLU A 263 -9.28 3.47 17.65
N GLU A 264 -10.61 3.69 17.58
CA GLU A 264 -11.61 2.69 17.94
C GLU A 264 -11.56 1.46 17.01
N TYR A 265 -11.37 1.69 15.70
CA TYR A 265 -11.17 0.63 14.72
C TYR A 265 -9.98 -0.26 15.10
N ILE A 266 -8.82 0.32 15.33
CA ILE A 266 -7.61 -0.40 15.72
C ILE A 266 -7.83 -1.19 17.01
N HIS A 267 -8.45 -0.60 18.03
CA HIS A 267 -8.71 -1.26 19.32
C HIS A 267 -9.68 -2.44 19.16
N THR A 268 -10.70 -2.31 18.32
CA THR A 268 -11.65 -3.40 18.05
C THR A 268 -10.93 -4.58 17.39
N ILE A 269 -10.13 -4.34 16.36
CA ILE A 269 -9.41 -5.40 15.66
C ILE A 269 -8.33 -6.06 16.54
N ARG A 270 -7.67 -5.29 17.41
CA ARG A 270 -6.77 -5.85 18.44
C ARG A 270 -7.53 -6.83 19.35
N SER A 271 -8.76 -6.49 19.73
CA SER A 271 -9.62 -7.36 20.55
C SER A 271 -10.01 -8.62 19.81
N VAL A 272 -10.39 -8.52 18.53
CA VAL A 272 -10.68 -9.65 17.64
C VAL A 272 -9.47 -10.60 17.57
N ALA A 273 -8.29 -10.06 17.29
CA ALA A 273 -7.05 -10.84 17.20
C ALA A 273 -6.74 -11.56 18.53
N GLN A 274 -7.00 -10.92 19.67
CA GLN A 274 -6.82 -11.54 20.99
C GLN A 274 -7.81 -12.70 21.23
N VAL A 275 -9.07 -12.59 20.80
CA VAL A 275 -10.06 -13.69 20.86
C VAL A 275 -9.57 -14.88 20.04
N ILE A 276 -9.12 -14.65 18.80
CA ILE A 276 -8.62 -15.72 17.93
C ILE A 276 -7.35 -16.33 18.49
N LYS A 277 -6.42 -15.54 19.04
CA LYS A 277 -5.23 -16.04 19.73
C LYS A 277 -5.60 -17.05 20.81
N GLN A 278 -6.59 -16.73 21.67
CA GLN A 278 -7.05 -17.63 22.72
C GLN A 278 -7.71 -18.89 22.16
N LYS A 279 -8.56 -18.76 21.13
CA LYS A 279 -9.20 -19.89 20.43
C LYS A 279 -8.16 -20.85 19.86
N LYS A 280 -7.09 -20.31 19.23
CA LYS A 280 -5.97 -21.07 18.65
C LYS A 280 -4.98 -21.58 19.68
N ARG A 281 -5.06 -21.11 20.92
CA ARG A 281 -4.03 -21.37 21.97
C ARG A 281 -2.62 -20.98 21.50
N SER A 282 -2.53 -19.95 20.67
CA SER A 282 -1.27 -19.46 20.09
C SER A 282 -0.49 -18.63 21.10
N LYS A 283 0.84 -18.69 21.01
CA LYS A 283 1.73 -17.79 21.74
C LYS A 283 2.07 -16.52 20.94
N LYS A 284 1.79 -16.54 19.62
CA LYS A 284 2.03 -15.40 18.73
C LYS A 284 1.02 -14.29 19.01
N ASP A 285 1.48 -13.04 19.05
CA ASP A 285 0.64 -11.87 18.99
C ASP A 285 0.54 -11.41 17.54
N MET A 286 -0.68 -11.39 16.98
CA MET A 286 -0.92 -10.85 15.65
C MET A 286 -0.52 -9.38 15.64
N LYS A 287 0.24 -8.97 14.64
CA LYS A 287 0.57 -7.57 14.39
C LYS A 287 -0.27 -7.05 13.22
N PHE A 288 -0.26 -5.74 13.02
CA PHE A 288 -1.10 -5.09 12.02
C PHE A 288 -0.26 -4.28 11.04
N SER A 289 -0.76 -4.25 9.80
CA SER A 289 -0.31 -3.39 8.73
C SER A 289 -1.45 -2.43 8.37
N VAL A 290 -1.26 -1.14 8.55
CA VAL A 290 -2.18 -0.12 8.03
C VAL A 290 -1.65 0.28 6.65
N ASP A 291 -1.76 -0.64 5.69
CA ASP A 291 -1.07 -0.53 4.40
C ASP A 291 -1.82 0.23 3.31
N GLU A 292 -3.01 0.75 3.67
CA GLU A 292 -3.67 1.86 2.97
C GLU A 292 -4.35 2.77 3.98
N TRP A 293 -3.97 4.03 4.01
CA TRP A 293 -4.61 5.01 4.86
C TRP A 293 -4.43 6.43 4.30
N GLY A 294 -5.41 7.28 4.58
CA GLY A 294 -5.31 8.67 4.15
C GLY A 294 -6.63 9.43 4.16
N VAL A 295 -6.59 10.62 3.59
CA VAL A 295 -7.75 11.46 3.35
C VAL A 295 -8.14 11.35 1.88
N TRP A 296 -9.38 10.94 1.63
CA TRP A 296 -9.94 10.85 0.29
C TRP A 296 -10.96 11.96 0.10
N ALA A 297 -10.49 13.14 -0.34
CA ALA A 297 -11.32 14.34 -0.45
C ALA A 297 -12.22 14.36 -1.70
N VAL A 298 -11.92 13.54 -2.71
CA VAL A 298 -12.73 13.45 -3.93
C VAL A 298 -13.93 12.53 -3.69
N PRO A 299 -15.17 12.98 -3.93
CA PRO A 299 -16.34 12.11 -3.84
C PRO A 299 -16.21 10.89 -4.76
N SER A 300 -16.60 9.70 -4.29
CA SER A 300 -16.46 8.44 -5.03
C SER A 300 -17.13 8.48 -6.42
N ASN A 301 -18.25 9.19 -6.58
CA ASN A 301 -18.91 9.36 -7.86
C ASN A 301 -18.09 10.21 -8.84
N THR A 302 -17.23 11.11 -8.38
CA THR A 302 -16.37 11.93 -9.25
C THR A 302 -15.35 11.05 -9.97
N VAL A 303 -14.68 10.14 -9.24
CA VAL A 303 -13.73 9.19 -9.83
C VAL A 303 -14.38 8.32 -10.89
N ASN A 304 -15.56 7.78 -10.58
CA ASN A 304 -16.30 6.96 -11.53
C ASN A 304 -16.72 7.76 -12.77
N ASN A 305 -17.16 9.02 -12.60
CA ASN A 305 -17.52 9.89 -13.71
C ASN A 305 -16.32 10.22 -14.61
N GLU A 306 -15.16 10.52 -14.02
CA GLU A 306 -13.91 10.76 -14.76
C GLU A 306 -13.52 9.56 -15.63
N ILE A 307 -13.64 8.35 -15.07
CA ILE A 307 -13.37 7.09 -15.77
C ILE A 307 -14.43 6.84 -16.86
N ASP A 308 -15.71 7.10 -16.58
CA ASP A 308 -16.83 6.87 -17.52
C ASP A 308 -16.82 7.82 -18.71
N GLU A 309 -16.42 9.07 -18.50
CA GLU A 309 -16.30 10.05 -19.57
C GLU A 309 -15.21 9.70 -20.60
N LYS A 310 -14.11 9.11 -20.16
CA LYS A 310 -12.94 8.83 -21.01
C LYS A 310 -12.27 7.50 -20.64
N PRO A 311 -12.96 6.36 -20.81
CA PRO A 311 -12.39 5.06 -20.49
C PRO A 311 -11.27 4.69 -21.45
N TRP A 312 -10.44 3.75 -21.01
CA TRP A 312 -9.40 3.11 -21.81
C TRP A 312 -8.31 4.06 -22.32
N GLN A 313 -7.95 5.05 -21.51
CA GLN A 313 -6.76 5.87 -21.75
C GLN A 313 -5.54 5.27 -21.05
N ILE A 314 -4.36 5.59 -21.56
CA ILE A 314 -3.10 5.32 -20.87
C ILE A 314 -2.90 6.40 -19.81
N ALA A 315 -2.74 6.00 -18.56
CA ALA A 315 -2.49 6.89 -17.44
C ALA A 315 -3.40 8.13 -17.40
N PRO A 316 -4.73 7.96 -17.27
CA PRO A 316 -5.65 9.09 -17.21
C PRO A 316 -5.42 9.90 -15.93
N ALA A 317 -5.61 11.22 -16.00
CA ALA A 317 -5.66 12.06 -14.80
C ALA A 317 -7.01 11.83 -14.10
N ILE A 318 -7.02 11.01 -13.05
CA ILE A 318 -8.19 10.70 -12.24
C ILE A 318 -7.89 10.94 -10.76
N SER A 319 -8.86 11.37 -9.98
CA SER A 319 -8.73 11.55 -8.51
C SER A 319 -7.52 12.38 -8.07
N GLU A 320 -7.05 13.29 -8.93
CA GLU A 320 -5.95 14.18 -8.59
C GLU A 320 -6.49 15.35 -7.76
N GLN A 321 -6.31 15.24 -6.46
CA GLN A 321 -6.81 16.23 -5.51
C GLN A 321 -5.68 17.09 -4.94
N ILE A 322 -6.03 18.34 -4.64
CA ILE A 322 -5.14 19.27 -3.94
C ILE A 322 -5.62 19.37 -2.51
N TYR A 323 -4.75 19.00 -1.58
CA TYR A 323 -5.05 19.02 -0.16
C TYR A 323 -5.03 20.43 0.43
N THR A 324 -5.86 20.62 1.43
CA THR A 324 -5.94 21.82 2.26
C THR A 324 -5.19 21.63 3.59
N LEU A 325 -5.07 22.69 4.38
CA LEU A 325 -4.54 22.59 5.75
C LEU A 325 -5.38 21.66 6.64
N GLU A 326 -6.70 21.63 6.46
CA GLU A 326 -7.58 20.71 7.19
C GLU A 326 -7.22 19.25 6.92
N ASP A 327 -7.00 18.91 5.65
CA ASP A 327 -6.58 17.56 5.24
C ASP A 327 -5.23 17.21 5.86
N ALA A 328 -4.27 18.13 5.84
CA ALA A 328 -2.96 17.94 6.45
C ALA A 328 -3.04 17.68 7.95
N LEU A 329 -3.92 18.39 8.67
CA LEU A 329 -4.14 18.18 10.10
C LEU A 329 -4.71 16.79 10.37
N LEU A 330 -5.70 16.32 9.59
CA LEU A 330 -6.26 14.97 9.76
C LEU A 330 -5.21 13.89 9.44
N PHE A 331 -4.39 14.08 8.39
CA PHE A 331 -3.26 13.18 8.13
C PHE A 331 -2.32 13.08 9.33
N ALA A 332 -1.97 14.22 9.94
CA ALA A 332 -1.10 14.25 11.12
C ALA A 332 -1.75 13.52 12.31
N GLU A 333 -3.05 13.70 12.53
CA GLU A 333 -3.79 13.01 13.60
C GLU A 333 -3.85 11.50 13.35
N MET A 334 -4.11 11.04 12.11
CA MET A 334 -4.08 9.62 11.75
C MET A 334 -2.69 9.03 12.01
N GLN A 335 -1.63 9.72 11.60
CA GLN A 335 -0.26 9.28 11.87
C GLN A 335 0.04 9.20 13.38
N MET A 336 -0.46 10.15 14.17
CA MET A 336 -0.33 10.08 15.63
C MET A 336 -1.06 8.87 16.22
N VAL A 337 -2.24 8.50 15.68
CA VAL A 337 -2.96 7.28 16.06
C VAL A 337 -2.12 6.04 15.76
N ILE A 338 -1.54 5.95 14.55
CA ILE A 338 -0.67 4.84 14.17
C ILE A 338 0.53 4.72 15.13
N ILE A 339 1.21 5.84 15.42
CA ILE A 339 2.38 5.86 16.31
C ILE A 339 2.00 5.48 17.76
N ARG A 340 0.84 5.94 18.26
CA ARG A 340 0.36 5.56 19.60
C ARG A 340 0.09 4.05 19.74
N ASN A 341 -0.18 3.38 18.63
CA ASN A 341 -0.41 1.94 18.57
C ASN A 341 0.82 1.15 18.07
N ALA A 342 2.04 1.71 18.19
CA ALA A 342 3.28 1.11 17.69
C ALA A 342 3.61 -0.25 18.33
N ASP A 343 3.02 -0.60 19.47
CA ASP A 343 3.10 -1.94 20.07
C ASP A 343 2.41 -3.00 19.21
N ALA A 344 1.38 -2.64 18.46
CA ALA A 344 0.58 -3.52 17.63
C ALA A 344 0.80 -3.30 16.12
N ILE A 345 0.85 -2.04 15.67
CA ILE A 345 1.06 -1.66 14.27
C ILE A 345 2.56 -1.62 13.98
N LYS A 346 3.01 -2.32 12.94
CA LYS A 346 4.43 -2.40 12.55
C LYS A 346 4.69 -1.90 11.13
N ILE A 347 3.65 -1.76 10.33
CA ILE A 347 3.71 -1.28 8.94
C ILE A 347 2.59 -0.27 8.76
N ALA A 348 2.87 0.82 8.04
CA ALA A 348 1.84 1.74 7.59
C ALA A 348 2.27 2.35 6.25
N CYS A 349 1.35 2.37 5.27
CA CYS A 349 1.61 2.93 3.95
C CYS A 349 0.54 3.97 3.62
N GLN A 350 0.95 5.24 3.61
CA GLN A 350 0.08 6.32 3.17
C GLN A 350 -0.24 6.15 1.67
N SER A 351 -1.49 6.22 1.32
CA SER A 351 -2.00 6.00 -0.02
C SER A 351 -2.39 7.34 -0.67
N LEU A 352 -1.77 7.71 -1.81
CA LEU A 352 -0.71 7.13 -2.61
C LEU A 352 0.55 8.02 -2.58
N LEU A 353 1.63 7.60 -3.24
CA LEU A 353 2.88 8.36 -3.22
C LEU A 353 2.84 9.59 -4.14
N THR A 354 2.27 9.45 -5.34
CA THR A 354 2.26 10.49 -6.38
C THR A 354 0.87 10.70 -6.96
N ASN A 355 0.52 11.94 -7.24
CA ASN A 355 -0.65 12.45 -7.95
C ASN A 355 -2.01 12.16 -7.34
N ILE A 356 -2.33 10.94 -7.00
CA ILE A 356 -3.65 10.55 -6.48
C ILE A 356 -3.58 10.46 -4.96
N SER A 357 -4.38 11.26 -4.27
CA SER A 357 -4.37 11.34 -2.79
C SER A 357 -2.97 11.43 -2.20
N ALA A 358 -2.10 12.19 -2.85
CA ALA A 358 -0.66 12.07 -2.68
C ALA A 358 0.02 13.31 -2.13
N CYS A 359 1.16 13.10 -1.48
CA CYS A 359 2.02 14.17 -1.01
C CYS A 359 2.77 14.85 -2.17
N ILE A 360 3.14 14.08 -3.22
CA ILE A 360 3.90 14.57 -4.37
C ILE A 360 2.99 14.66 -5.58
N MET A 361 2.87 15.85 -6.15
CA MET A 361 2.17 16.08 -7.42
C MET A 361 3.17 16.31 -8.53
N THR A 362 2.88 15.78 -9.72
CA THR A 362 3.74 15.92 -10.90
C THR A 362 3.00 16.51 -12.09
N GLU A 363 3.70 17.28 -12.91
CA GLU A 363 3.24 17.73 -14.20
C GLU A 363 3.83 16.85 -15.30
N LYS A 364 2.99 16.38 -16.22
CA LYS A 364 3.45 15.59 -17.38
C LYS A 364 4.37 16.44 -18.26
N GLY A 365 5.60 15.97 -18.49
CA GLY A 365 6.65 16.73 -19.19
C GLY A 365 7.21 17.91 -18.40
N GLY A 366 6.71 18.16 -17.19
CA GLY A 366 7.04 19.28 -16.34
C GLY A 366 7.77 18.92 -15.06
N GLY A 367 7.58 19.74 -14.03
CA GLY A 367 8.17 19.58 -12.71
C GLY A 367 7.28 18.79 -11.74
N HIS A 368 7.51 19.04 -10.47
CA HIS A 368 6.74 18.49 -9.35
C HIS A 368 6.55 19.55 -8.27
N TRP A 369 5.61 19.31 -7.35
CA TRP A 369 5.44 20.10 -6.13
C TRP A 369 4.92 19.23 -4.99
N PHE A 370 5.11 19.67 -3.74
CA PHE A 370 4.47 19.02 -2.60
C PHE A 370 3.04 19.54 -2.44
N CYS A 371 2.09 18.63 -2.37
CA CYS A 371 0.71 18.93 -2.02
C CYS A 371 0.52 18.96 -0.49
N LEU A 372 1.13 17.96 0.20
CA LEU A 372 1.25 17.92 1.65
C LEU A 372 2.73 17.83 1.99
N LEU A 373 3.22 18.75 2.82
CA LEU A 373 4.55 18.62 3.38
C LEU A 373 4.46 17.66 4.59
N TYR A 374 4.70 16.41 4.32
CA TYR A 374 4.71 15.34 5.32
C TYR A 374 6.09 15.22 5.91
N THR A 375 6.52 16.24 6.67
CA THR A 375 7.83 16.18 7.30
C THR A 375 7.70 16.28 8.81
N SER A 376 8.42 15.42 9.51
CA SER A 376 8.88 15.62 10.88
C SER A 376 9.62 16.96 11.05
N ASP A 377 9.81 17.70 9.99
CA ASP A 377 10.54 18.97 9.87
C ASP A 377 9.64 20.21 9.89
N ALA A 378 8.32 20.05 9.99
CA ALA A 378 7.39 21.18 10.15
C ALA A 378 7.68 22.01 11.42
N ALA A 379 8.47 21.49 12.36
CA ALA A 379 8.95 22.23 13.53
C ALA A 379 10.16 23.14 13.21
N ASP A 380 10.97 22.84 12.20
CA ASP A 380 12.15 23.62 11.82
C ASP A 380 11.80 24.81 10.90
N ASP A 381 10.77 24.67 10.07
CA ASP A 381 10.33 25.75 9.17
C ASP A 381 9.62 26.91 9.92
N SER A 382 9.05 26.64 11.08
CA SER A 382 8.44 27.70 11.94
C SER A 382 9.46 28.66 12.55
N LEU A 383 10.77 28.38 12.44
CA LEU A 383 11.86 29.22 12.91
C LEU A 383 12.47 30.10 11.80
N ARG A 384 11.95 30.06 10.58
CA ARG A 384 12.44 30.83 9.42
C ARG A 384 11.52 31.96 8.97
N VAL A 385 10.58 32.40 9.82
CA VAL A 385 9.76 33.62 9.60
C VAL A 385 10.33 34.79 10.39
#